data_d2e39bf1f14332180698b3296431c599
#
_entry.id   d2e39bf1f14332180698b3296431c599
#
_cell.length_a   1.000
_cell.length_b   1.000
_cell.length_c   1.000
_cell.angle_alpha   90.00
_cell.angle_beta   90.00
_cell.angle_gamma   90.00
#
_symmetry.space_group_name_H-M   'P 1'
#
loop_
_entity.id
_entity.type
_entity.pdbx_description
1 polymer ?
#
loop_
_entity_poly.entity_id
_entity_poly.type
_entity_poly.pdbx_seq_one_letter_code
_entity_poly.pdbx_strand_id
1 'polypeptide(L)'
;MKRCIRLERNRLGCSLASEDACAPVFQVPLFATVVCVFVLAMSANGQENKRPRAREAGVVVGVLPTGPLNAITDVAGVAIGHTTIVKGDNIRTGVTAILPHGGNLFREKVPGAVFIGNAFGKLAGSTQVNELGEIETPIMLTSTLNVPRVADATIDYMLALPGNEEVQSINPLVGETNDGFLNDIRGRHVGREEVFAAIKNARGGAVEEGAVGAGTGTVAFGWKGGIGTSSRRLPQNLGGYTVGVLVQSNFGGILTINGAPVGRELGKYYLKEQLSSTNLGLSDKSADGSIIIVIATDAPIDHRNLQRLAARSMMGLARTGSAGSNGSGDYAIAFSTAAELRIRNLPNERTKPSAATLSNEAMSPLFLAVIEATEEAIYNSLFRSTTTTGRGHTVEALPIDRTLEILRKYGALKSQ
;
A
#
# COMPACT_ATOMS: atom_id res chain seq x y z
N MET A 1 -12.93 16.71 -64.58
CA MET A 1 -11.72 16.71 -65.46
C MET A 1 -10.79 15.66 -64.86
N LYS A 2 -10.80 14.37 -65.34
CA LYS A 2 -9.97 13.76 -66.40
C LYS A 2 -8.47 14.08 -66.20
N ARG A 3 -7.62 13.10 -65.92
CA ARG A 3 -7.11 11.92 -66.65
C ARG A 3 -6.24 11.08 -65.69
N CYS A 4 -6.38 9.86 -65.53
CA CYS A 4 -5.93 8.58 -66.13
C CYS A 4 -4.72 8.61 -67.07
N ILE A 5 -3.74 7.70 -66.87
CA ILE A 5 -2.96 6.89 -67.83
C ILE A 5 -1.99 6.06 -66.95
N ARG A 6 -2.09 4.69 -66.77
CA ARG A 6 -1.97 3.51 -67.60
C ARG A 6 -0.52 3.13 -67.97
N LEU A 7 -0.06 2.03 -67.36
CA LEU A 7 0.41 0.74 -67.92
C LEU A 7 1.64 0.73 -68.82
N GLU A 8 2.63 -0.13 -68.55
CA GLU A 8 2.86 -1.30 -69.42
C GLU A 8 3.82 -2.35 -68.84
N ARG A 9 3.47 -3.58 -69.13
CA ARG A 9 4.21 -4.84 -68.94
C ARG A 9 5.32 -4.94 -69.99
N ASN A 10 6.36 -5.74 -69.70
CA ASN A 10 6.76 -6.79 -70.67
C ASN A 10 7.54 -7.97 -70.05
N ARG A 11 7.25 -9.06 -70.64
CA ARG A 11 7.57 -10.47 -70.38
C ARG A 11 8.86 -10.91 -71.05
N LEU A 12 9.24 -12.15 -70.67
CA LEU A 12 9.98 -13.23 -71.40
C LEU A 12 11.50 -13.24 -71.17
N GLY A 13 12.13 -14.39 -70.92
CA GLY A 13 11.93 -15.71 -71.36
C GLY A 13 12.85 -16.72 -70.66
N CYS A 14 12.45 -17.98 -70.76
CA CYS A 14 13.10 -19.20 -70.31
C CYS A 14 14.49 -19.48 -70.90
N SER A 15 15.36 -20.22 -70.17
CA SER A 15 15.99 -21.41 -70.74
C SER A 15 16.60 -22.27 -69.61
N LEU A 16 16.41 -23.56 -69.77
CA LEU A 16 16.85 -24.77 -69.09
C LEU A 16 18.38 -25.00 -69.18
N ALA A 17 19.03 -25.58 -68.18
CA ALA A 17 19.65 -26.91 -68.19
C ALA A 17 20.57 -27.14 -66.97
N SER A 18 20.30 -28.19 -66.29
CA SER A 18 21.04 -29.40 -65.85
C SER A 18 22.25 -29.26 -64.88
N GLU A 19 22.08 -30.02 -63.79
CA GLU A 19 23.01 -30.98 -63.13
C GLU A 19 24.38 -30.45 -62.61
N ASP A 20 24.59 -30.49 -61.33
CA ASP A 20 25.26 -31.60 -60.64
C ASP A 20 25.42 -31.31 -59.14
N ALA A 21 25.33 -32.36 -58.38
CA ALA A 21 25.40 -32.38 -56.89
C ALA A 21 26.75 -32.02 -56.33
N CYS A 22 26.79 -31.22 -55.27
CA CYS A 22 27.78 -31.37 -54.21
C CYS A 22 27.27 -30.66 -52.96
N ALA A 23 26.96 -31.40 -51.92
CA ALA A 23 26.63 -30.85 -50.59
C ALA A 23 27.89 -30.29 -49.90
N PRO A 24 27.85 -29.07 -49.36
CA PRO A 24 28.89 -28.65 -48.44
C PRO A 24 28.50 -29.07 -47.02
N VAL A 25 29.37 -29.83 -46.39
CA VAL A 25 29.41 -30.11 -44.97
C VAL A 25 29.62 -28.77 -44.25
N PHE A 26 28.59 -28.26 -43.57
CA PHE A 26 28.74 -27.14 -42.68
C PHE A 26 29.37 -27.64 -41.37
N GLN A 27 30.67 -27.35 -41.20
CA GLN A 27 31.32 -27.35 -39.90
C GLN A 27 30.76 -26.14 -39.11
N VAL A 28 29.92 -26.40 -38.10
CA VAL A 28 29.50 -25.40 -37.15
C VAL A 28 30.71 -25.09 -36.23
N PRO A 29 31.18 -23.85 -36.16
CA PRO A 29 32.35 -23.56 -35.36
C PRO A 29 31.97 -23.66 -33.86
N LEU A 30 32.81 -24.34 -33.10
CA LEU A 30 32.75 -24.63 -31.69
C LEU A 30 32.58 -23.37 -30.79
N PHE A 31 32.66 -22.16 -31.37
CA PHE A 31 32.51 -20.88 -30.69
C PHE A 31 31.06 -20.48 -30.37
N ALA A 32 30.07 -20.99 -31.09
CA ALA A 32 28.66 -20.63 -30.86
C ALA A 32 28.05 -21.32 -29.60
N THR A 33 28.59 -22.49 -29.23
CA THR A 33 28.08 -23.28 -28.09
C THR A 33 28.55 -22.72 -26.75
N VAL A 34 29.71 -22.05 -26.68
CA VAL A 34 30.26 -21.47 -25.46
C VAL A 34 29.53 -20.15 -25.09
N VAL A 35 29.06 -19.37 -26.08
CA VAL A 35 28.34 -18.12 -25.86
C VAL A 35 26.92 -18.37 -25.35
N CYS A 36 26.24 -19.42 -25.85
CA CYS A 36 24.88 -19.77 -25.34
C CYS A 36 24.88 -20.29 -23.90
N VAL A 37 25.94 -21.00 -23.46
CA VAL A 37 26.05 -21.48 -22.08
C VAL A 37 26.36 -20.32 -21.10
N PHE A 38 27.14 -19.31 -21.55
CA PHE A 38 27.41 -18.13 -20.72
C PHE A 38 26.21 -17.18 -20.55
N VAL A 39 25.34 -17.07 -21.54
CA VAL A 39 24.12 -16.25 -21.45
C VAL A 39 23.06 -16.92 -20.55
N LEU A 40 22.98 -18.25 -20.52
CA LEU A 40 22.10 -18.98 -19.61
C LEU A 40 22.60 -18.99 -18.16
N ALA A 41 23.91 -18.84 -17.91
CA ALA A 41 24.47 -18.76 -16.57
C ALA A 41 24.33 -17.36 -15.92
N MET A 42 24.11 -16.29 -16.70
CA MET A 42 23.87 -14.95 -16.18
C MET A 42 22.41 -14.65 -15.77
N SER A 43 21.48 -15.52 -16.10
CA SER A 43 20.06 -15.36 -15.72
C SER A 43 19.71 -16.00 -14.36
N ALA A 44 20.66 -16.58 -13.66
CA ALA A 44 20.42 -17.31 -12.39
C ALA A 44 20.82 -16.54 -11.13
N ASN A 45 21.31 -15.29 -11.23
CA ASN A 45 21.73 -14.51 -10.05
C ASN A 45 20.95 -13.19 -9.94
N GLY A 46 19.69 -13.28 -9.47
CA GLY A 46 18.90 -12.08 -9.23
C GLY A 46 17.58 -12.35 -8.52
N GLN A 47 17.39 -13.51 -7.91
CA GLN A 47 16.35 -13.67 -6.93
C GLN A 47 16.87 -13.08 -5.61
N GLU A 48 16.75 -11.74 -5.46
CA GLU A 48 16.75 -11.12 -4.15
C GLU A 48 15.87 -11.99 -3.26
N ASN A 49 16.42 -12.51 -2.18
CA ASN A 49 15.73 -13.39 -1.24
C ASN A 49 14.70 -12.52 -0.50
N LYS A 50 13.59 -12.26 -1.19
CA LYS A 50 12.51 -11.37 -0.73
C LYS A 50 11.93 -11.97 0.54
N ARG A 51 12.00 -11.26 1.66
CA ARG A 51 11.43 -11.70 2.94
C ARG A 51 9.98 -12.12 2.74
N PRO A 52 9.51 -13.22 3.39
CA PRO A 52 8.15 -13.72 3.19
C PRO A 52 7.11 -12.73 3.75
N ARG A 53 5.91 -12.77 3.23
CA ARG A 53 4.74 -12.22 3.90
C ARG A 53 4.32 -13.10 5.08
N ALA A 54 3.55 -12.57 6.00
CA ALA A 54 3.12 -13.33 7.20
C ALA A 54 2.43 -14.64 6.81
N ARG A 55 1.51 -14.62 5.85
CA ARG A 55 0.80 -15.82 5.37
C ARG A 55 1.71 -16.82 4.66
N GLU A 56 2.68 -16.37 3.88
CA GLU A 56 3.68 -17.22 3.24
C GLU A 56 4.57 -17.93 4.27
N ALA A 57 4.77 -17.30 5.43
CA ALA A 57 5.48 -17.86 6.56
C ALA A 57 4.59 -18.75 7.48
N GLY A 58 3.33 -19.00 7.10
CA GLY A 58 2.40 -19.86 7.86
C GLY A 58 1.53 -19.10 8.88
N VAL A 59 1.64 -17.77 8.98
CA VAL A 59 0.80 -16.95 9.88
C VAL A 59 -0.51 -16.63 9.17
N VAL A 60 -1.56 -17.39 9.48
CA VAL A 60 -2.90 -17.22 8.92
C VAL A 60 -3.77 -16.44 9.90
N VAL A 61 -4.19 -15.24 9.51
CA VAL A 61 -5.06 -14.37 10.32
C VAL A 61 -6.52 -14.62 9.97
N GLY A 62 -7.31 -14.88 10.97
CA GLY A 62 -8.77 -14.98 10.87
C GLY A 62 -9.30 -16.19 10.10
N VAL A 63 -10.54 -16.09 9.64
CA VAL A 63 -11.29 -17.17 9.00
C VAL A 63 -11.72 -16.85 7.57
N LEU A 64 -11.74 -15.57 7.16
CA LEU A 64 -12.17 -15.17 5.84
C LEU A 64 -11.08 -15.43 4.78
N PRO A 65 -11.45 -15.86 3.57
CA PRO A 65 -10.51 -16.02 2.47
C PRO A 65 -9.96 -14.65 2.04
N THR A 66 -8.70 -14.65 1.58
CA THR A 66 -8.09 -13.48 0.97
C THR A 66 -8.57 -13.30 -0.47
N GLY A 67 -8.42 -12.09 -1.03
CA GLY A 67 -8.41 -11.90 -2.47
C GLY A 67 -7.16 -12.54 -3.11
N PRO A 68 -7.08 -12.57 -4.46
CA PRO A 68 -6.01 -13.24 -5.18
C PRO A 68 -4.60 -12.73 -4.87
N LEU A 69 -4.44 -11.43 -4.62
CA LEU A 69 -3.16 -10.79 -4.31
C LEU A 69 -2.96 -10.63 -2.79
N ASN A 70 -4.03 -10.84 -2.01
CA ASN A 70 -4.08 -10.49 -0.60
C ASN A 70 -3.57 -9.05 -0.35
N ALA A 71 -4.07 -8.10 -1.13
CA ALA A 71 -3.65 -6.70 -1.15
C ALA A 71 -4.85 -5.77 -1.32
N ILE A 72 -4.70 -4.48 -0.98
CA ILE A 72 -5.74 -3.47 -1.17
C ILE A 72 -6.18 -3.37 -2.64
N THR A 73 -5.32 -3.70 -3.57
CA THR A 73 -5.55 -3.73 -5.01
C THR A 73 -6.42 -4.89 -5.49
N ASP A 74 -6.82 -5.81 -4.61
CA ASP A 74 -7.89 -6.78 -4.89
C ASP A 74 -9.27 -6.10 -5.01
N VAL A 75 -9.40 -4.88 -4.47
CA VAL A 75 -10.56 -4.04 -4.70
C VAL A 75 -10.43 -3.37 -6.06
N ALA A 76 -11.38 -3.66 -6.94
CA ALA A 76 -11.33 -3.23 -8.34
C ALA A 76 -11.22 -1.70 -8.47
N GLY A 77 -10.31 -1.25 -9.33
CA GLY A 77 -10.04 0.16 -9.61
C GLY A 77 -8.96 0.78 -8.73
N VAL A 78 -8.63 0.18 -7.59
CA VAL A 78 -7.60 0.71 -6.68
C VAL A 78 -6.20 0.53 -7.28
N ALA A 79 -5.43 1.61 -7.25
CA ALA A 79 -4.04 1.61 -7.69
C ALA A 79 -3.12 2.22 -6.62
N ILE A 80 -1.92 1.65 -6.48
CA ILE A 80 -0.91 2.08 -5.49
C ILE A 80 0.38 2.46 -6.21
N GLY A 81 0.95 3.60 -5.81
CA GLY A 81 2.27 4.02 -6.27
C GLY A 81 3.14 4.52 -5.13
N HIS A 82 4.43 4.27 -5.24
CA HIS A 82 5.43 4.67 -4.26
C HIS A 82 6.54 5.49 -4.90
N THR A 83 7.06 6.47 -4.16
CA THR A 83 8.36 7.07 -4.41
C THR A 83 9.19 6.98 -3.15
N THR A 84 10.25 6.18 -3.20
CA THR A 84 11.18 5.92 -2.09
C THR A 84 12.40 6.81 -2.24
N ILE A 85 12.80 7.48 -1.15
CA ILE A 85 13.98 8.34 -1.10
C ILE A 85 14.97 7.76 -0.10
N VAL A 86 16.05 7.18 -0.62
CA VAL A 86 17.21 6.71 0.14
C VAL A 86 18.42 7.46 -0.38
N LYS A 87 18.96 8.42 0.41
CA LYS A 87 20.05 9.26 -0.04
C LYS A 87 21.04 9.54 1.11
N GLY A 88 22.33 9.35 0.84
CA GLY A 88 23.37 9.48 1.85
C GLY A 88 23.08 8.64 3.10
N ASP A 89 23.56 9.11 4.25
CA ASP A 89 23.45 8.38 5.52
C ASP A 89 22.25 8.78 6.36
N ASN A 90 21.48 9.81 5.96
CA ASN A 90 20.49 10.43 6.84
C ASN A 90 19.10 10.64 6.20
N ILE A 91 18.87 10.29 4.93
CA ILE A 91 17.55 10.43 4.29
C ILE A 91 16.95 9.05 4.04
N ARG A 92 15.88 8.74 4.76
CA ARG A 92 15.10 7.49 4.67
C ARG A 92 13.63 7.85 4.75
N THR A 93 13.04 8.25 3.63
CA THR A 93 11.66 8.75 3.58
C THR A 93 11.01 8.44 2.23
N GLY A 94 9.80 8.92 2.00
CA GLY A 94 9.13 8.79 0.73
C GLY A 94 7.67 9.19 0.80
N VAL A 95 6.94 8.87 -0.26
CA VAL A 95 5.52 9.12 -0.40
C VAL A 95 4.83 7.92 -1.05
N THR A 96 3.61 7.63 -0.61
CA THR A 96 2.74 6.59 -1.16
C THR A 96 1.44 7.23 -1.60
N ALA A 97 1.03 6.95 -2.85
CA ALA A 97 -0.24 7.37 -3.42
C ALA A 97 -1.21 6.20 -3.49
N ILE A 98 -2.44 6.39 -3.03
CA ILE A 98 -3.55 5.45 -3.16
C ILE A 98 -4.62 6.14 -4.02
N LEU A 99 -4.92 5.56 -5.18
CA LEU A 99 -5.93 6.04 -6.11
C LEU A 99 -7.16 5.13 -6.01
N PRO A 100 -8.32 5.65 -5.60
CA PRO A 100 -9.57 4.90 -5.60
C PRO A 100 -10.01 4.39 -6.98
N HIS A 101 -9.66 5.10 -8.04
CA HIS A 101 -9.83 4.72 -9.44
C HIS A 101 -8.90 5.52 -10.38
N GLY A 102 -8.81 5.11 -11.64
CA GLY A 102 -7.91 5.71 -12.62
C GLY A 102 -8.41 6.98 -13.33
N GLY A 103 -9.62 7.48 -12.98
CA GLY A 103 -10.19 8.70 -13.58
C GLY A 103 -9.84 9.97 -12.82
N ASN A 104 -10.43 11.11 -13.25
CA ASN A 104 -10.32 12.37 -12.54
C ASN A 104 -11.17 12.32 -11.25
N LEU A 105 -10.51 12.15 -10.10
CA LEU A 105 -11.16 11.99 -8.79
C LEU A 105 -11.96 13.23 -8.37
N PHE A 106 -11.62 14.42 -8.85
CA PHE A 106 -12.39 15.63 -8.57
C PHE A 106 -13.74 15.62 -9.29
N ARG A 107 -13.78 15.06 -10.51
CA ARG A 107 -15.00 14.99 -11.34
C ARG A 107 -15.87 13.78 -11.00
N GLU A 108 -15.25 12.70 -10.53
CA GLU A 108 -15.91 11.48 -10.08
C GLU A 108 -15.40 11.09 -8.69
N LYS A 109 -15.89 11.78 -7.67
CA LYS A 109 -15.51 11.52 -6.28
C LYS A 109 -16.02 10.15 -5.82
N VAL A 110 -15.35 9.60 -4.83
CA VAL A 110 -15.81 8.37 -4.18
C VAL A 110 -16.38 8.69 -2.79
N PRO A 111 -17.39 7.95 -2.31
CA PRO A 111 -17.82 8.06 -0.92
C PRO A 111 -16.65 7.66 -0.01
N GLY A 112 -16.43 8.44 1.01
CA GLY A 112 -15.32 8.27 1.94
C GLY A 112 -15.65 8.68 3.36
N ALA A 113 -14.86 8.19 4.32
CA ALA A 113 -14.97 8.54 5.73
C ALA A 113 -13.60 8.47 6.40
N VAL A 114 -13.43 9.24 7.47
CA VAL A 114 -12.27 9.20 8.34
C VAL A 114 -12.73 8.85 9.76
N PHE A 115 -12.02 7.92 10.40
CA PHE A 115 -12.15 7.65 11.82
C PHE A 115 -10.84 7.95 12.53
N ILE A 116 -10.91 8.64 13.66
CA ILE A 116 -9.78 9.04 14.48
C ILE A 116 -9.74 8.16 15.71
N GLY A 117 -8.76 7.27 15.78
CA GLY A 117 -8.51 6.43 16.96
C GLY A 117 -7.75 7.18 18.03
N ASN A 118 -6.70 7.91 17.64
CA ASN A 118 -5.95 8.86 18.45
C ASN A 118 -5.43 9.99 17.57
N ALA A 119 -5.47 11.23 18.02
CA ALA A 119 -5.30 12.41 17.17
C ALA A 119 -3.94 13.11 17.28
N PHE A 120 -2.93 12.49 17.85
CA PHE A 120 -1.58 13.08 17.92
C PHE A 120 -0.85 12.95 16.58
N GLY A 121 -1.38 13.57 15.54
CA GLY A 121 -0.84 13.48 14.17
C GLY A 121 -1.48 14.52 13.25
N LYS A 122 -1.17 14.43 11.95
CA LYS A 122 -1.68 15.32 10.91
C LYS A 122 -2.39 14.49 9.86
N LEU A 123 -3.67 14.77 9.67
CA LEU A 123 -4.46 14.24 8.56
C LEU A 123 -5.11 15.43 7.85
N ALA A 124 -4.37 15.99 6.88
CA ALA A 124 -4.89 17.11 6.09
C ALA A 124 -6.10 16.66 5.26
N GLY A 125 -7.11 17.51 5.13
CA GLY A 125 -8.31 17.23 4.35
C GLY A 125 -9.40 16.45 5.06
N SER A 126 -9.16 15.92 6.27
CA SER A 126 -10.09 15.04 6.99
C SER A 126 -11.42 15.71 7.37
N THR A 127 -11.41 17.02 7.63
CA THR A 127 -12.63 17.76 8.01
C THR A 127 -13.67 17.78 6.89
N GLN A 128 -13.25 18.08 5.65
CA GLN A 128 -14.14 18.05 4.49
C GLN A 128 -14.63 16.62 4.19
N VAL A 129 -13.77 15.61 4.31
CA VAL A 129 -14.19 14.21 4.11
C VAL A 129 -15.27 13.82 5.11
N ASN A 130 -15.14 14.21 6.38
CA ASN A 130 -16.15 13.91 7.41
C ASN A 130 -17.42 14.75 7.25
N GLU A 131 -17.33 15.98 6.77
CA GLU A 131 -18.50 16.83 6.54
C GLU A 131 -19.31 16.42 5.31
N LEU A 132 -18.61 16.14 4.19
CA LEU A 132 -19.28 15.85 2.91
C LEU A 132 -19.43 14.36 2.60
N GLY A 133 -18.66 13.50 3.26
CA GLY A 133 -18.62 12.06 2.97
C GLY A 133 -17.96 11.71 1.64
N GLU A 134 -17.09 12.57 1.11
CA GLU A 134 -16.51 12.48 -0.23
C GLU A 134 -14.99 12.58 -0.21
N ILE A 135 -14.31 11.81 -1.07
CA ILE A 135 -12.87 11.94 -1.35
C ILE A 135 -12.71 12.36 -2.81
N GLU A 136 -12.00 13.46 -3.05
CA GLU A 136 -11.87 14.12 -4.36
C GLU A 136 -10.44 14.17 -4.90
N THR A 137 -9.46 13.61 -4.16
CA THR A 137 -8.05 13.54 -4.54
C THR A 137 -7.50 12.14 -4.33
N PRO A 138 -6.33 11.79 -4.88
CA PRO A 138 -5.55 10.67 -4.36
C PRO A 138 -5.36 10.80 -2.85
N ILE A 139 -5.37 9.67 -2.13
CA ILE A 139 -4.99 9.61 -0.71
C ILE A 139 -3.47 9.49 -0.67
N MET A 140 -2.81 10.46 -0.03
CA MET A 140 -1.36 10.50 0.04
C MET A 140 -0.87 10.18 1.44
N LEU A 141 0.18 9.36 1.55
CA LEU A 141 0.87 9.06 2.81
C LEU A 141 2.31 9.53 2.73
N THR A 142 2.83 10.12 3.81
CA THR A 142 4.21 10.64 3.85
C THR A 142 4.73 10.75 5.28
N SER A 143 5.80 11.52 5.51
CA SER A 143 6.32 11.85 6.84
C SER A 143 5.71 13.14 7.39
N THR A 144 5.70 13.30 8.71
CA THR A 144 5.03 14.38 9.46
C THR A 144 5.27 15.79 8.89
N LEU A 145 6.51 16.18 8.69
CA LEU A 145 6.82 17.54 8.25
C LEU A 145 6.66 17.75 6.73
N ASN A 146 6.42 16.68 5.98
CA ASN A 146 6.14 16.77 4.54
C ASN A 146 4.65 16.98 4.22
N VAL A 147 3.73 16.79 5.17
CA VAL A 147 2.28 16.91 4.92
C VAL A 147 1.92 18.18 4.13
N PRO A 148 2.37 19.41 4.52
CA PRO A 148 2.02 20.61 3.76
C PRO A 148 2.56 20.60 2.31
N ARG A 149 3.77 20.09 2.09
CA ARG A 149 4.38 20.03 0.74
C ARG A 149 3.69 19.01 -0.16
N VAL A 150 3.31 17.87 0.41
CA VAL A 150 2.58 16.82 -0.31
C VAL A 150 1.16 17.29 -0.63
N ALA A 151 0.52 18.03 0.27
CA ALA A 151 -0.80 18.63 0.04
C ALA A 151 -0.75 19.65 -1.11
N ASP A 152 0.21 20.56 -1.08
CA ASP A 152 0.45 21.57 -2.13
C ASP A 152 0.71 20.90 -3.50
N ALA A 153 1.61 19.92 -3.54
CA ALA A 153 1.90 19.17 -4.75
C ALA A 153 0.70 18.35 -5.26
N THR A 154 -0.17 17.86 -4.38
CA THR A 154 -1.40 17.17 -4.76
C THR A 154 -2.39 18.15 -5.38
N ILE A 155 -2.51 19.37 -4.87
CA ILE A 155 -3.31 20.44 -5.47
C ILE A 155 -2.79 20.74 -6.89
N ASP A 156 -1.48 20.96 -7.05
CA ASP A 156 -0.85 21.19 -8.36
C ASP A 156 -1.17 20.08 -9.37
N TYR A 157 -1.08 18.81 -8.91
CA TYR A 157 -1.39 17.66 -9.76
C TYR A 157 -2.85 17.66 -10.21
N MET A 158 -3.78 17.91 -9.28
CA MET A 158 -5.22 17.89 -9.55
C MET A 158 -5.65 19.06 -10.45
N LEU A 159 -5.09 20.26 -10.25
CA LEU A 159 -5.37 21.44 -11.10
C LEU A 159 -4.89 21.24 -12.54
N ALA A 160 -3.82 20.48 -12.74
CA ALA A 160 -3.27 20.20 -14.06
C ALA A 160 -4.05 19.10 -14.83
N LEU A 161 -5.04 18.45 -14.22
CA LEU A 161 -5.83 17.42 -14.90
C LEU A 161 -6.82 18.05 -15.90
N PRO A 162 -6.98 17.46 -17.11
CA PRO A 162 -8.00 17.88 -18.05
C PRO A 162 -9.39 17.88 -17.41
N GLY A 163 -10.15 18.94 -17.67
CA GLY A 163 -11.48 19.16 -17.10
C GLY A 163 -11.47 19.88 -15.74
N ASN A 164 -10.30 20.23 -15.18
CA ASN A 164 -10.20 20.98 -13.93
C ASN A 164 -9.79 22.45 -14.12
N GLU A 165 -9.85 22.97 -15.34
CA GLU A 165 -9.37 24.33 -15.69
C GLU A 165 -10.05 25.46 -14.89
N GLU A 166 -11.31 25.26 -14.50
CA GLU A 166 -12.11 26.24 -13.74
C GLU A 166 -12.21 25.89 -12.23
N VAL A 167 -11.46 24.88 -11.76
CA VAL A 167 -11.50 24.48 -10.35
C VAL A 167 -10.76 25.49 -9.48
N GLN A 168 -11.42 26.00 -8.43
CA GLN A 168 -10.89 27.03 -7.54
C GLN A 168 -10.65 26.54 -6.10
N SER A 169 -11.04 25.28 -5.79
CA SER A 169 -10.86 24.69 -4.47
C SER A 169 -10.65 23.18 -4.60
N ILE A 170 -9.63 22.65 -3.95
CA ILE A 170 -9.31 21.21 -3.88
C ILE A 170 -8.94 20.86 -2.46
N ASN A 171 -9.47 19.76 -1.94
CA ASN A 171 -9.20 19.26 -0.60
C ASN A 171 -8.23 18.06 -0.65
N PRO A 172 -6.90 18.26 -0.57
CA PRO A 172 -5.93 17.17 -0.59
C PRO A 172 -6.01 16.35 0.71
N LEU A 173 -6.15 15.02 0.57
CA LEU A 173 -6.18 14.10 1.70
C LEU A 173 -4.79 13.50 1.93
N VAL A 174 -4.10 13.93 3.01
CA VAL A 174 -2.71 13.56 3.28
C VAL A 174 -2.53 13.10 4.72
N GLY A 175 -2.17 11.81 4.90
CA GLY A 175 -1.82 11.22 6.19
C GLY A 175 -0.31 11.09 6.39
N GLU A 176 0.11 10.87 7.65
CA GLU A 176 1.54 10.83 7.98
C GLU A 176 1.89 9.92 9.15
N THR A 177 3.17 9.51 9.17
CA THR A 177 3.81 9.01 10.37
C THR A 177 5.21 9.63 10.52
N ASN A 178 5.73 9.69 11.75
CA ASN A 178 7.01 10.33 12.03
C ASN A 178 8.19 9.39 11.78
N ASP A 179 8.91 9.59 10.69
CA ASP A 179 10.11 8.83 10.31
C ASP A 179 11.43 9.41 10.85
N GLY A 180 11.36 10.42 11.70
CA GLY A 180 12.51 11.22 12.16
C GLY A 180 13.60 10.45 12.92
N PHE A 181 13.36 9.20 13.31
CA PHE A 181 14.39 8.37 13.92
C PHE A 181 15.49 7.96 12.91
N LEU A 182 15.07 7.55 11.71
CA LEU A 182 15.98 7.13 10.62
C LEU A 182 16.16 8.20 9.54
N ASN A 183 15.30 9.23 9.51
CA ASN A 183 15.26 10.25 8.46
C ASN A 183 15.56 11.65 9.00
N ASP A 184 16.32 12.45 8.23
CA ASP A 184 16.37 13.90 8.42
C ASP A 184 15.01 14.52 8.06
N ILE A 185 14.07 14.40 8.99
CA ILE A 185 12.69 14.87 8.80
C ILE A 185 12.59 16.39 8.60
N ARG A 186 13.56 17.16 9.15
CA ARG A 186 13.57 18.63 9.05
C ARG A 186 13.94 19.12 7.65
N GLY A 187 14.69 18.30 6.88
CA GLY A 187 15.03 18.59 5.49
C GLY A 187 13.81 18.54 4.55
N ARG A 188 12.69 17.90 4.97
CA ARG A 188 11.42 17.87 4.21
C ARG A 188 11.64 17.45 2.75
N HIS A 189 12.25 16.29 2.56
CA HIS A 189 12.80 15.83 1.28
C HIS A 189 11.77 15.35 0.25
N VAL A 190 10.50 15.20 0.62
CA VAL A 190 9.41 14.90 -0.34
C VAL A 190 8.85 16.20 -0.91
N GLY A 191 8.88 16.34 -2.22
CA GLY A 191 8.40 17.50 -2.95
C GLY A 191 7.46 17.12 -4.09
N ARG A 192 7.27 18.08 -5.01
CA ARG A 192 6.36 17.97 -6.16
C ARG A 192 6.72 16.79 -7.07
N GLU A 193 8.00 16.60 -7.36
CA GLU A 193 8.48 15.53 -8.25
C GLU A 193 8.14 14.14 -7.70
N GLU A 194 8.39 13.92 -6.41
CA GLU A 194 8.13 12.64 -5.75
C GLU A 194 6.64 12.33 -5.69
N VAL A 195 5.80 13.33 -5.40
CA VAL A 195 4.34 13.20 -5.39
C VAL A 195 3.82 12.85 -6.78
N PHE A 196 4.26 13.57 -7.81
CA PHE A 196 3.84 13.33 -9.20
C PHE A 196 4.30 11.94 -9.66
N ALA A 197 5.52 11.54 -9.32
CA ALA A 197 6.04 10.20 -9.63
C ALA A 197 5.21 9.10 -8.95
N ALA A 198 4.89 9.25 -7.67
CA ALA A 198 4.05 8.28 -6.95
C ALA A 198 2.66 8.13 -7.58
N ILE A 199 2.01 9.25 -7.94
CA ILE A 199 0.69 9.21 -8.56
C ILE A 199 0.76 8.61 -9.97
N LYS A 200 1.73 9.00 -10.80
CA LYS A 200 1.90 8.50 -12.18
C LYS A 200 2.28 7.04 -12.26
N ASN A 201 3.03 6.55 -11.27
CA ASN A 201 3.46 5.15 -11.19
C ASN A 201 2.44 4.25 -10.48
N ALA A 202 1.30 4.80 -10.02
CA ALA A 202 0.27 4.02 -9.37
C ALA A 202 -0.34 3.00 -10.34
N ARG A 203 -0.41 1.76 -9.89
CA ARG A 203 -0.95 0.63 -10.66
C ARG A 203 -1.69 -0.36 -9.77
N GLY A 204 -2.61 -1.09 -10.35
CA GLY A 204 -3.18 -2.29 -9.75
C GLY A 204 -2.17 -3.44 -9.72
N GLY A 205 -2.56 -4.60 -9.23
CA GLY A 205 -1.67 -5.75 -9.11
C GLY A 205 -0.93 -5.82 -7.78
N ALA A 206 0.20 -6.52 -7.73
CA ALA A 206 0.96 -6.69 -6.50
C ALA A 206 1.50 -5.35 -5.97
N VAL A 207 1.34 -5.14 -4.65
CA VAL A 207 1.82 -3.94 -3.95
C VAL A 207 3.19 -4.22 -3.36
N GLU A 208 4.12 -3.29 -3.50
CA GLU A 208 5.38 -3.33 -2.75
C GLU A 208 5.13 -3.04 -1.26
N GLU A 209 5.77 -3.85 -0.39
CA GLU A 209 5.61 -3.78 1.07
C GLU A 209 6.95 -3.63 1.78
N GLY A 210 6.91 -3.22 3.04
CA GLY A 210 8.10 -3.00 3.87
C GLY A 210 8.63 -1.57 3.78
N ALA A 211 9.95 -1.42 3.68
CA ALA A 211 10.64 -0.13 3.71
C ALA A 211 10.57 0.62 2.37
N VAL A 212 9.37 0.88 1.86
CA VAL A 212 9.10 1.54 0.58
C VAL A 212 8.18 2.75 0.75
N GLY A 213 8.29 3.72 -0.16
CA GLY A 213 7.45 4.92 -0.15
C GLY A 213 7.42 5.58 1.24
N ALA A 214 6.23 5.89 1.73
CA ALA A 214 6.02 6.48 3.05
C ALA A 214 6.48 5.60 4.23
N GLY A 215 6.69 4.29 4.00
CA GLY A 215 7.19 3.35 5.01
C GLY A 215 8.71 3.25 5.12
N THR A 216 9.47 4.01 4.33
CA THR A 216 10.94 3.86 4.22
C THR A 216 11.67 4.08 5.55
N GLY A 217 11.31 5.11 6.32
CA GLY A 217 12.00 5.47 7.57
C GLY A 217 11.26 5.08 8.86
N THR A 218 10.16 4.31 8.77
CA THR A 218 9.28 4.02 9.91
C THR A 218 9.78 2.90 10.81
N VAL A 219 9.35 2.93 12.08
CA VAL A 219 9.70 1.96 13.12
C VAL A 219 8.42 1.45 13.78
N ALA A 220 8.23 0.13 13.88
CA ALA A 220 7.07 -0.44 14.54
C ALA A 220 7.46 -1.52 15.55
N PHE A 221 6.95 -1.43 16.79
CA PHE A 221 7.29 -2.31 17.91
C PHE A 221 8.80 -2.44 18.21
N GLY A 222 9.59 -1.41 17.85
CA GLY A 222 11.06 -1.44 17.98
C GLY A 222 11.78 -2.21 16.86
N TRP A 223 11.07 -2.73 15.86
CA TRP A 223 11.62 -3.26 14.60
C TRP A 223 11.31 -2.32 13.43
N LYS A 224 11.90 -2.61 12.27
CA LYS A 224 11.62 -1.85 11.06
C LYS A 224 10.15 -2.00 10.67
N GLY A 225 9.41 -0.90 10.72
CA GLY A 225 8.05 -0.76 10.21
C GLY A 225 8.02 -0.56 8.69
N GLY A 226 6.87 -0.23 8.13
CA GLY A 226 6.77 -0.05 6.68
C GLY A 226 5.35 0.05 6.16
N ILE A 227 5.23 -0.11 4.84
CA ILE A 227 3.96 -0.35 4.16
C ILE A 227 3.62 -1.82 4.27
N GLY A 228 2.36 -2.11 4.58
CA GLY A 228 1.82 -3.47 4.52
C GLY A 228 0.42 -3.46 3.96
N THR A 229 0.01 -4.56 3.35
CA THR A 229 -1.32 -4.66 2.74
C THR A 229 -1.90 -6.06 2.92
N SER A 230 -3.23 -6.14 2.84
CA SER A 230 -3.98 -7.40 2.91
C SER A 230 -5.39 -7.19 2.38
N SER A 231 -6.10 -8.27 2.08
CA SER A 231 -7.50 -8.23 1.70
C SER A 231 -8.29 -9.39 2.27
N ARG A 232 -9.62 -9.23 2.31
CA ARG A 232 -10.59 -10.29 2.58
C ARG A 232 -11.70 -10.23 1.55
N ARG A 233 -12.06 -11.39 1.03
CA ARG A 233 -13.19 -11.54 0.11
C ARG A 233 -14.30 -12.31 0.79
N LEU A 234 -15.49 -11.70 0.86
CA LEU A 234 -16.66 -12.37 1.41
C LEU A 234 -17.15 -13.47 0.48
N PRO A 235 -17.67 -14.59 1.02
CA PRO A 235 -18.40 -15.58 0.22
C PRO A 235 -19.60 -14.96 -0.51
N GLN A 236 -20.02 -15.58 -1.62
CA GLN A 236 -21.12 -15.06 -2.46
C GLN A 236 -22.45 -14.91 -1.69
N ASN A 237 -22.76 -15.84 -0.79
CA ASN A 237 -23.94 -15.78 0.08
C ASN A 237 -23.90 -14.63 1.10
N LEU A 238 -22.75 -13.95 1.26
CA LEU A 238 -22.58 -12.73 2.06
C LEU A 238 -22.31 -11.49 1.16
N GLY A 239 -22.62 -11.58 -0.14
CA GLY A 239 -22.52 -10.49 -1.10
C GLY A 239 -21.26 -10.53 -1.98
N GLY A 240 -20.27 -11.39 -1.69
CA GLY A 240 -19.05 -11.55 -2.52
C GLY A 240 -18.10 -10.36 -2.51
N TYR A 241 -18.34 -9.36 -1.66
CA TYR A 241 -17.57 -8.12 -1.60
C TYR A 241 -16.14 -8.33 -1.11
N THR A 242 -15.27 -7.44 -1.55
CA THR A 242 -13.86 -7.39 -1.15
C THR A 242 -13.62 -6.21 -0.22
N VAL A 243 -12.86 -6.43 0.86
CA VAL A 243 -12.28 -5.39 1.71
C VAL A 243 -10.77 -5.50 1.61
N GLY A 244 -10.13 -4.43 1.14
CA GLY A 244 -8.67 -4.31 1.06
C GLY A 244 -8.15 -3.27 2.04
N VAL A 245 -7.00 -3.52 2.64
CA VAL A 245 -6.34 -2.63 3.60
C VAL A 245 -4.90 -2.39 3.21
N LEU A 246 -4.45 -1.14 3.33
CA LEU A 246 -3.04 -0.74 3.29
C LEU A 246 -2.73 0.04 4.56
N VAL A 247 -1.59 -0.26 5.18
CA VAL A 247 -1.11 0.46 6.38
C VAL A 247 0.25 1.09 6.14
N GLN A 248 0.47 2.25 6.78
CA GLN A 248 1.79 2.83 7.06
C GLN A 248 2.04 2.67 8.55
N SER A 249 2.84 1.68 8.96
CA SER A 249 3.05 1.31 10.36
C SER A 249 4.29 2.00 10.95
N ASN A 250 4.09 2.73 12.07
CA ASN A 250 5.15 3.43 12.79
C ASN A 250 4.75 3.65 14.25
N PHE A 251 4.47 2.58 14.99
CA PHE A 251 3.94 2.67 16.35
C PHE A 251 4.54 1.60 17.26
N GLY A 252 4.44 1.80 18.57
CA GLY A 252 4.94 0.89 19.59
C GLY A 252 3.85 0.13 20.33
N GLY A 253 4.30 -0.73 21.23
CA GLY A 253 3.42 -1.58 22.02
C GLY A 253 4.09 -2.88 22.43
N ILE A 254 3.30 -3.95 22.56
CA ILE A 254 3.73 -5.30 22.93
C ILE A 254 3.33 -6.24 21.80
N LEU A 255 4.21 -6.40 20.80
CA LEU A 255 3.88 -7.16 19.58
C LEU A 255 3.28 -8.54 19.93
N THR A 256 2.07 -8.74 19.45
CA THR A 256 1.33 -9.99 19.53
C THR A 256 1.01 -10.46 18.11
N ILE A 257 1.26 -11.73 17.80
CA ILE A 257 0.96 -12.34 16.49
C ILE A 257 0.11 -13.57 16.72
N ASN A 258 -1.13 -13.59 16.21
CA ASN A 258 -2.10 -14.67 16.45
C ASN A 258 -2.20 -15.07 17.94
N GLY A 259 -2.17 -14.09 18.85
CA GLY A 259 -2.22 -14.31 20.29
C GLY A 259 -0.89 -14.70 20.96
N ALA A 260 0.16 -15.01 20.19
CA ALA A 260 1.48 -15.29 20.76
C ALA A 260 2.20 -13.98 21.17
N PRO A 261 2.80 -13.90 22.36
CA PRO A 261 3.42 -12.68 22.90
C PRO A 261 4.83 -12.46 22.36
N VAL A 262 4.96 -12.28 21.03
CA VAL A 262 6.25 -12.23 20.30
C VAL A 262 7.16 -11.13 20.84
N GLY A 263 6.64 -9.95 21.11
CA GLY A 263 7.43 -8.83 21.64
C GLY A 263 8.07 -9.15 22.98
N ARG A 264 7.35 -9.82 23.88
CA ARG A 264 7.87 -10.26 25.18
C ARG A 264 8.93 -11.34 25.03
N GLU A 265 8.69 -12.33 24.22
CA GLU A 265 9.62 -13.45 23.98
C GLU A 265 10.92 -12.98 23.29
N LEU A 266 10.83 -11.99 22.39
CA LEU A 266 11.99 -11.37 21.76
C LEU A 266 12.65 -10.28 22.63
N GLY A 267 12.05 -9.92 23.76
CA GLY A 267 12.58 -8.97 24.71
C GLY A 267 12.50 -7.50 24.25
N LYS A 268 11.64 -7.17 23.28
CA LYS A 268 11.33 -5.78 22.86
C LYS A 268 9.84 -5.49 23.07
N TYR A 269 9.51 -4.70 24.07
CA TYR A 269 8.13 -4.29 24.36
C TYR A 269 8.08 -3.02 25.19
N TYR A 270 6.97 -2.31 25.11
CA TYR A 270 6.70 -1.06 25.81
C TYR A 270 6.78 -1.24 27.32
N LEU A 271 7.37 -0.28 28.04
CA LEU A 271 7.61 -0.26 29.49
C LEU A 271 8.60 -1.35 30.01
N LYS A 272 9.33 -2.05 29.15
CA LYS A 272 10.28 -3.09 29.60
C LYS A 272 11.31 -2.54 30.59
N GLU A 273 11.93 -1.41 30.26
CA GLU A 273 13.00 -0.81 31.08
C GLU A 273 12.45 -0.27 32.38
N GLN A 274 11.26 0.36 32.36
CA GLN A 274 10.60 0.93 33.55
C GLN A 274 10.16 -0.17 34.53
N LEU A 275 9.74 -1.32 34.01
CA LEU A 275 9.37 -2.48 34.84
C LEU A 275 10.57 -3.24 35.41
N SER A 276 11.75 -3.10 34.81
CA SER A 276 12.97 -3.79 35.24
C SER A 276 13.93 -2.92 36.07
N SER A 277 13.74 -1.59 36.12
CA SER A 277 14.58 -0.66 36.86
C SER A 277 13.82 0.02 38.01
N THR A 278 14.53 0.29 39.12
CA THR A 278 14.03 1.13 40.23
C THR A 278 14.05 2.62 39.94
N ASN A 279 14.46 3.03 38.73
CA ASN A 279 14.52 4.43 38.33
C ASN A 279 13.18 4.93 37.76
N LEU A 280 12.47 5.70 38.56
CA LEU A 280 11.14 6.29 38.30
C LEU A 280 11.16 7.58 37.44
N GLY A 281 12.18 7.79 36.59
CA GLY A 281 12.46 9.15 36.11
C GLY A 281 12.19 9.52 34.66
N LEU A 282 11.92 8.61 33.74
CA LEU A 282 11.79 8.96 32.32
C LEU A 282 10.54 8.37 31.70
N SER A 283 9.79 9.23 30.99
CA SER A 283 8.70 8.82 30.09
C SER A 283 9.25 7.91 29.01
N ASP A 284 8.78 6.67 28.96
CA ASP A 284 9.08 5.75 27.86
C ASP A 284 8.29 6.16 26.61
N LYS A 285 8.99 6.74 25.63
CA LYS A 285 8.44 7.11 24.33
C LYS A 285 8.50 5.98 23.30
N SER A 286 8.91 4.80 23.69
CA SER A 286 9.07 3.66 22.74
C SER A 286 7.74 3.18 22.15
N ALA A 287 6.61 3.55 22.74
CA ALA A 287 5.28 3.31 22.20
C ALA A 287 4.74 4.46 21.36
N ASP A 288 5.35 5.66 21.44
CA ASP A 288 4.92 6.80 20.62
C ASP A 288 5.17 6.52 19.15
N GLY A 289 4.26 6.98 18.33
CA GLY A 289 4.34 6.76 16.88
C GLY A 289 3.02 7.06 16.22
N SER A 290 2.72 6.39 15.13
CA SER A 290 1.48 6.62 14.37
C SER A 290 1.18 5.45 13.45
N ILE A 291 -0.07 5.30 13.06
CA ILE A 291 -0.46 4.44 11.95
C ILE A 291 -1.51 5.13 11.09
N ILE A 292 -1.32 5.04 9.77
CA ILE A 292 -2.40 5.33 8.83
C ILE A 292 -2.91 4.02 8.27
N ILE A 293 -4.22 3.80 8.36
CA ILE A 293 -4.92 2.63 7.83
C ILE A 293 -5.83 3.11 6.71
N VAL A 294 -5.57 2.68 5.47
CA VAL A 294 -6.42 2.97 4.31
C VAL A 294 -7.21 1.72 3.95
N ILE A 295 -8.53 1.86 3.88
CA ILE A 295 -9.48 0.78 3.68
C ILE A 295 -10.26 1.04 2.40
N ALA A 296 -10.22 0.11 1.47
CA ALA A 296 -11.01 0.12 0.24
C ALA A 296 -12.04 -1.01 0.28
N THR A 297 -13.20 -0.79 -0.32
CA THR A 297 -14.17 -1.86 -0.59
C THR A 297 -14.93 -1.59 -1.88
N ASP A 298 -15.38 -2.65 -2.55
CA ASP A 298 -16.33 -2.59 -3.67
C ASP A 298 -17.79 -2.71 -3.22
N ALA A 299 -18.02 -2.87 -1.91
CA ALA A 299 -19.37 -2.90 -1.35
C ALA A 299 -20.05 -1.53 -1.49
N PRO A 300 -21.33 -1.47 -1.92
CA PRO A 300 -22.07 -0.22 -2.04
C PRO A 300 -22.50 0.27 -0.64
N ILE A 301 -21.61 0.95 0.05
CA ILE A 301 -21.83 1.50 1.40
C ILE A 301 -21.60 3.00 1.44
N ASP A 302 -22.45 3.69 2.19
CA ASP A 302 -22.45 5.14 2.35
C ASP A 302 -21.36 5.63 3.34
N HIS A 303 -21.20 6.95 3.43
CA HIS A 303 -20.28 7.61 4.36
C HIS A 303 -20.42 7.09 5.80
N ARG A 304 -21.64 6.99 6.34
CA ARG A 304 -21.89 6.55 7.71
C ARG A 304 -21.40 5.11 7.94
N ASN A 305 -21.65 4.21 7.00
CA ASN A 305 -21.21 2.83 7.09
C ASN A 305 -19.70 2.70 6.82
N LEU A 306 -19.11 3.54 5.97
CA LEU A 306 -17.65 3.64 5.81
C LEU A 306 -16.98 4.10 7.10
N GLN A 307 -17.55 5.07 7.83
CA GLN A 307 -17.03 5.50 9.13
C GLN A 307 -17.08 4.37 10.18
N ARG A 308 -18.18 3.58 10.20
CA ARG A 308 -18.28 2.39 11.05
C ARG A 308 -17.27 1.30 10.65
N LEU A 309 -16.99 1.13 9.36
CA LEU A 309 -15.99 0.21 8.85
C LEU A 309 -14.58 0.66 9.28
N ALA A 310 -14.27 1.95 9.10
CA ALA A 310 -13.01 2.55 9.53
C ALA A 310 -12.77 2.35 11.03
N ALA A 311 -13.79 2.58 11.87
CA ALA A 311 -13.69 2.38 13.32
C ALA A 311 -13.32 0.93 13.71
N ARG A 312 -13.74 -0.09 12.95
CA ARG A 312 -13.43 -1.50 13.25
C ARG A 312 -11.98 -1.86 12.95
N SER A 313 -11.28 -1.12 12.10
CA SER A 313 -9.85 -1.34 11.88
C SER A 313 -9.01 -1.17 13.15
N MET A 314 -9.48 -0.33 14.10
CA MET A 314 -8.84 -0.18 15.41
C MET A 314 -8.85 -1.48 16.22
N MET A 315 -9.84 -2.36 16.02
CA MET A 315 -9.86 -3.69 16.65
C MET A 315 -8.77 -4.60 16.06
N GLY A 316 -8.50 -4.49 14.74
CA GLY A 316 -7.38 -5.18 14.09
C GLY A 316 -6.03 -4.66 14.58
N LEU A 317 -5.88 -3.33 14.72
CA LEU A 317 -4.71 -2.69 15.31
C LEU A 317 -4.46 -3.19 16.75
N ALA A 318 -5.50 -3.21 17.59
CA ALA A 318 -5.39 -3.66 18.98
C ALA A 318 -4.94 -5.13 19.11
N ARG A 319 -5.36 -6.01 18.17
CA ARG A 319 -4.93 -7.42 18.17
C ARG A 319 -3.43 -7.60 17.97
N THR A 320 -2.77 -6.64 17.32
CA THR A 320 -1.31 -6.68 17.11
C THR A 320 -0.51 -6.26 18.34
N GLY A 321 -1.18 -5.77 19.39
CA GLY A 321 -0.56 -5.31 20.64
C GLY A 321 -0.15 -3.84 20.64
N SER A 322 -0.78 -3.00 19.83
CA SER A 322 -0.61 -1.54 19.88
C SER A 322 -0.95 -1.01 21.27
N ALA A 323 -0.13 -0.09 21.78
CA ALA A 323 -0.35 0.54 23.07
C ALA A 323 -1.35 1.73 23.01
N GLY A 324 -1.62 2.29 21.82
CA GLY A 324 -2.45 3.48 21.67
C GLY A 324 -1.95 4.62 22.55
N SER A 325 -0.61 4.87 22.59
CA SER A 325 0.01 5.83 23.47
C SER A 325 -0.43 7.27 23.18
N ASN A 326 -0.27 8.18 24.15
CA ASN A 326 -0.64 9.58 24.00
C ASN A 326 0.02 10.26 22.78
N GLY A 327 1.24 9.87 22.43
CA GLY A 327 1.99 10.42 21.30
C GLY A 327 1.67 9.76 19.95
N SER A 328 0.67 8.88 19.88
CA SER A 328 0.28 8.17 18.63
C SER A 328 -0.76 8.94 17.83
N GLY A 329 -0.60 8.98 16.52
CA GLY A 329 -1.61 9.45 15.56
C GLY A 329 -2.18 8.28 14.79
N ASP A 330 -3.35 7.77 15.20
CA ASP A 330 -3.97 6.57 14.68
C ASP A 330 -5.22 6.96 13.88
N TYR A 331 -5.10 6.92 12.54
CA TYR A 331 -6.17 7.34 11.63
C TYR A 331 -6.55 6.22 10.68
N ALA A 332 -7.84 6.06 10.44
CA ALA A 332 -8.37 5.16 9.43
C ALA A 332 -9.17 5.94 8.38
N ILE A 333 -8.84 5.73 7.12
CA ILE A 333 -9.50 6.32 5.95
C ILE A 333 -10.20 5.18 5.21
N ALA A 334 -11.51 5.24 5.04
CA ALA A 334 -12.27 4.24 4.30
C ALA A 334 -12.96 4.85 3.09
N PHE A 335 -13.01 4.11 1.98
CA PHE A 335 -13.75 4.50 0.79
C PHE A 335 -14.37 3.30 0.06
N SER A 336 -15.43 3.58 -0.71
CA SER A 336 -16.03 2.58 -1.60
C SER A 336 -15.72 2.90 -3.06
N THR A 337 -15.36 1.87 -3.84
CA THR A 337 -15.17 1.97 -5.28
C THR A 337 -16.43 1.65 -6.09
N ALA A 338 -17.56 1.32 -5.42
CA ALA A 338 -18.82 1.00 -6.08
C ALA A 338 -19.20 2.11 -7.07
N ALA A 339 -19.34 1.75 -8.34
CA ALA A 339 -19.50 2.70 -9.43
C ALA A 339 -20.81 3.50 -9.33
N GLU A 340 -21.85 2.86 -8.80
CA GLU A 340 -23.19 3.47 -8.57
C GLU A 340 -23.20 4.51 -7.46
N LEU A 341 -22.18 4.51 -6.59
CA LEU A 341 -22.03 5.48 -5.49
C LEU A 341 -21.07 6.63 -5.83
N ARG A 342 -20.48 6.65 -7.02
CA ARG A 342 -19.60 7.76 -7.44
C ARG A 342 -20.37 9.07 -7.51
N ILE A 343 -19.77 10.11 -6.98
CA ILE A 343 -20.40 11.42 -6.86
C ILE A 343 -19.87 12.30 -7.99
N ARG A 344 -20.79 12.67 -8.90
CA ARG A 344 -20.55 13.58 -10.01
C ARG A 344 -21.37 14.82 -9.78
N ASN A 345 -20.70 15.97 -9.64
CA ASN A 345 -21.37 17.26 -9.52
C ASN A 345 -21.71 17.75 -10.93
N LEU A 346 -22.88 17.38 -11.43
CA LEU A 346 -23.36 17.84 -12.73
C LEU A 346 -24.03 19.23 -12.60
N PRO A 347 -23.79 20.16 -13.53
CA PRO A 347 -24.44 21.45 -13.52
C PRO A 347 -25.97 21.27 -13.53
N ASN A 348 -26.66 22.04 -12.68
CA ASN A 348 -28.13 22.05 -12.55
C ASN A 348 -28.79 20.82 -11.90
N GLU A 349 -28.06 19.83 -11.42
CA GLU A 349 -28.62 18.75 -10.60
C GLU A 349 -28.80 19.20 -9.13
N ARG A 350 -30.06 19.35 -8.71
CA ARG A 350 -30.41 19.66 -7.31
C ARG A 350 -30.63 18.41 -6.45
N THR A 351 -30.75 17.24 -7.06
CA THR A 351 -31.02 15.99 -6.39
C THR A 351 -30.03 14.94 -6.86
N LYS A 352 -29.43 14.21 -5.92
CA LYS A 352 -28.60 13.02 -6.25
C LYS A 352 -29.54 11.83 -6.46
N PRO A 353 -29.35 10.99 -7.49
CA PRO A 353 -30.03 9.70 -7.56
C PRO A 353 -29.76 8.89 -6.30
N SER A 354 -30.79 8.32 -5.69
CA SER A 354 -30.61 7.39 -4.55
C SER A 354 -30.09 6.07 -5.09
N ALA A 355 -28.80 5.80 -4.94
CA ALA A 355 -28.26 4.47 -5.18
C ALA A 355 -28.59 3.54 -4.00
N ALA A 356 -28.87 2.27 -4.29
CA ALA A 356 -29.10 1.28 -3.25
C ALA A 356 -27.79 1.02 -2.47
N THR A 357 -27.84 1.20 -1.16
CA THR A 357 -26.75 0.89 -0.25
C THR A 357 -27.06 -0.33 0.60
N LEU A 358 -26.04 -0.99 1.12
CA LEU A 358 -26.21 -2.12 2.03
C LEU A 358 -26.92 -1.70 3.32
N SER A 359 -27.83 -2.56 3.79
CA SER A 359 -28.47 -2.38 5.09
C SER A 359 -27.48 -2.55 6.25
N ASN A 360 -27.87 -2.10 7.45
CA ASN A 360 -27.04 -2.27 8.65
C ASN A 360 -26.75 -3.74 8.97
N GLU A 361 -27.71 -4.63 8.71
CA GLU A 361 -27.63 -6.06 8.97
C GLU A 361 -26.58 -6.74 8.09
N ALA A 362 -26.34 -6.22 6.88
CA ALA A 362 -25.33 -6.73 5.95
C ALA A 362 -23.88 -6.30 6.30
N MET A 363 -23.71 -5.40 7.27
CA MET A 363 -22.39 -4.84 7.58
C MET A 363 -21.46 -5.75 8.39
N SER A 364 -22.00 -6.69 9.19
CA SER A 364 -21.18 -7.47 10.13
C SER A 364 -20.08 -8.31 9.46
N PRO A 365 -20.28 -8.95 8.32
CA PRO A 365 -19.20 -9.64 7.61
C PRO A 365 -18.10 -8.70 7.12
N LEU A 366 -18.44 -7.48 6.67
CA LEU A 366 -17.47 -6.46 6.27
C LEU A 366 -16.65 -5.97 7.47
N PHE A 367 -17.27 -5.85 8.65
CA PHE A 367 -16.56 -5.51 9.89
C PHE A 367 -15.52 -6.58 10.27
N LEU A 368 -15.87 -7.86 10.18
CA LEU A 368 -14.90 -8.93 10.40
C LEU A 368 -13.77 -8.86 9.36
N ALA A 369 -14.12 -8.63 8.10
CA ALA A 369 -13.14 -8.54 7.00
C ALA A 369 -12.10 -7.44 7.24
N VAL A 370 -12.51 -6.24 7.64
CA VAL A 370 -11.57 -5.14 7.90
C VAL A 370 -10.70 -5.40 9.13
N ILE A 371 -11.23 -6.04 10.17
CA ILE A 371 -10.45 -6.40 11.37
C ILE A 371 -9.32 -7.35 10.99
N GLU A 372 -9.64 -8.46 10.31
CA GLU A 372 -8.65 -9.45 9.88
C GLU A 372 -7.65 -8.90 8.87
N ALA A 373 -8.12 -8.10 7.89
CA ALA A 373 -7.23 -7.50 6.89
C ALA A 373 -6.28 -6.47 7.52
N THR A 374 -6.74 -5.68 8.51
CA THR A 374 -5.87 -4.71 9.21
C THR A 374 -4.78 -5.42 10.01
N GLU A 375 -5.14 -6.44 10.77
CA GLU A 375 -4.20 -7.25 11.54
C GLU A 375 -3.11 -7.85 10.62
N GLU A 376 -3.51 -8.50 9.52
CA GLU A 376 -2.55 -9.11 8.58
C GLU A 376 -1.71 -8.07 7.82
N ALA A 377 -2.27 -6.92 7.44
CA ALA A 377 -1.51 -5.83 6.80
C ALA A 377 -0.39 -5.30 7.71
N ILE A 378 -0.65 -5.16 9.01
CA ILE A 378 0.36 -4.77 9.99
C ILE A 378 1.46 -5.83 10.08
N TYR A 379 1.12 -7.11 10.15
CA TYR A 379 2.13 -8.17 10.15
C TYR A 379 2.95 -8.16 8.86
N ASN A 380 2.33 -7.98 7.70
CA ASN A 380 3.03 -7.89 6.42
C ASN A 380 4.02 -6.71 6.40
N SER A 381 3.68 -5.56 6.98
CA SER A 381 4.60 -4.42 7.08
C SER A 381 5.90 -4.75 7.84
N LEU A 382 5.82 -5.59 8.87
CA LEU A 382 6.97 -6.05 9.66
C LEU A 382 7.74 -7.18 8.97
N PHE A 383 7.03 -8.17 8.43
CA PHE A 383 7.63 -9.34 7.79
C PHE A 383 8.40 -8.95 6.52
N ARG A 384 7.90 -8.00 5.75
CA ARG A 384 8.48 -7.53 4.49
C ARG A 384 9.59 -6.51 4.65
N SER A 385 9.67 -5.84 5.81
CA SER A 385 10.70 -4.83 6.06
C SER A 385 12.08 -5.42 6.24
N THR A 386 13.09 -4.71 5.74
CA THR A 386 14.51 -5.05 5.87
C THR A 386 15.20 -4.13 6.87
N THR A 387 16.27 -4.60 7.51
CA THR A 387 17.11 -3.78 8.39
C THR A 387 17.53 -2.50 7.69
N THR A 388 17.31 -1.37 8.32
CA THR A 388 17.56 -0.06 7.73
C THR A 388 18.41 0.81 8.66
N THR A 389 19.44 1.42 8.08
CA THR A 389 20.33 2.37 8.77
C THR A 389 20.11 3.77 8.24
N GLY A 390 19.96 4.74 9.13
CA GLY A 390 19.84 6.16 8.80
C GLY A 390 20.10 7.05 10.02
N ARG A 391 20.65 8.24 9.83
CA ARG A 391 20.98 9.21 10.90
C ARG A 391 21.82 8.62 12.04
N GLY A 392 22.74 7.70 11.75
CA GLY A 392 23.55 7.03 12.77
C GLY A 392 22.81 5.95 13.58
N HIS A 393 21.56 5.66 13.27
CA HIS A 393 20.75 4.62 13.91
C HIS A 393 20.54 3.45 12.97
N THR A 394 20.49 2.25 13.51
CA THR A 394 20.08 1.03 12.78
C THR A 394 18.86 0.44 13.44
N VAL A 395 17.82 0.24 12.65
CA VAL A 395 16.59 -0.47 13.06
C VAL A 395 16.57 -1.82 12.37
N GLU A 396 16.63 -2.87 13.15
CA GLU A 396 16.63 -4.25 12.67
C GLU A 396 15.24 -4.63 12.14
N ALA A 397 15.24 -5.48 11.13
CA ALA A 397 14.02 -6.18 10.71
C ALA A 397 13.57 -7.18 11.77
N LEU A 398 12.26 -7.49 11.80
CA LEU A 398 11.73 -8.56 12.65
C LEU A 398 12.49 -9.88 12.35
N PRO A 399 13.06 -10.58 13.36
CA PRO A 399 13.79 -11.82 13.14
C PRO A 399 12.81 -12.98 12.86
N ILE A 400 12.59 -13.28 11.56
CA ILE A 400 11.54 -14.20 11.11
C ILE A 400 11.69 -15.59 11.74
N ASP A 401 12.87 -16.21 11.69
CA ASP A 401 13.07 -17.58 12.19
C ASP A 401 12.73 -17.71 13.67
N ARG A 402 13.24 -16.77 14.49
CA ARG A 402 12.92 -16.73 15.92
C ARG A 402 11.43 -16.45 16.18
N THR A 403 10.84 -15.57 15.36
CA THR A 403 9.40 -15.30 15.44
C THR A 403 8.60 -16.57 15.16
N LEU A 404 8.95 -17.33 14.13
CA LEU A 404 8.27 -18.58 13.79
C LEU A 404 8.47 -19.67 14.87
N GLU A 405 9.63 -19.73 15.52
CA GLU A 405 9.85 -20.61 16.67
C GLU A 405 8.90 -20.28 17.83
N ILE A 406 8.76 -18.99 18.15
CA ILE A 406 7.81 -18.52 19.17
C ILE A 406 6.38 -18.87 18.78
N LEU A 407 5.98 -18.62 17.54
CA LEU A 407 4.64 -18.93 17.07
C LEU A 407 4.33 -20.43 17.14
N ARG A 408 5.29 -21.32 16.84
CA ARG A 408 5.14 -22.78 17.04
C ARG A 408 4.98 -23.13 18.52
N LYS A 409 5.79 -22.56 19.40
CA LYS A 409 5.70 -22.73 20.85
C LYS A 409 4.30 -22.44 21.40
N TYR A 410 3.62 -21.42 20.84
CA TYR A 410 2.30 -20.97 21.27
C TYR A 410 1.14 -21.54 20.43
N GLY A 411 1.40 -22.44 19.48
CA GLY A 411 0.37 -22.99 18.60
C GLY A 411 -0.27 -21.96 17.66
N ALA A 412 0.44 -20.86 17.36
CA ALA A 412 -0.07 -19.72 16.61
C ALA A 412 0.20 -19.81 15.09
N LEU A 413 0.80 -20.90 14.61
CA LEU A 413 0.92 -21.23 13.19
C LEU A 413 -0.15 -22.23 12.79
N LYS A 414 -0.67 -22.12 11.57
CA LYS A 414 -1.53 -23.14 11.00
C LYS A 414 -0.70 -24.41 10.78
N SER A 415 -1.19 -25.55 11.25
CA SER A 415 -0.61 -26.86 10.89
C SER A 415 -0.60 -26.99 9.37
N GLN A 416 0.54 -27.34 8.80
CA GLN A 416 0.68 -27.65 7.37
C GLN A 416 -0.11 -28.91 7.02
#